data_4a319505798ab759184e5bca9308eb02
#
_entry.id   4a319505798ab759184e5bca9308eb02
#
_cell.length_a   1.000
_cell.length_b   1.000
_cell.length_c   1.000
_cell.angle_alpha   90.00
_cell.angle_beta   90.00
_cell.angle_gamma   90.00
#
_symmetry.space_group_name_H-M   'P 1'
#
loop_
_entity.id
_entity.type
_entity.pdbx_description
1 polymer ?
#
loop_
_entity_poly.entity_id
_entity_poly.type
_entity_poly.pdbx_seq_one_letter_code
_entity_poly.pdbx_strand_id
1 'polypeptide(L)'
;TTTDNDGLFELKLQSLPNATLVISYIGYESIYLNTVQSPIEIKLKPSSIVLKEVILEPIPFSRKEMLAVFREQFLGRTKGGKNCVILNEDAIQFSYESKNFKLAAFSDEKITVRNNYLGYIIEVDLVDFYVLYNKRTLSNDYLRGSYFAVTSFFREIEEIDKSYDKNRISSYLGSFKHFFKNLIEKKWGKKEFILFDGSFATDANLHFEISDVNNMKLIKVKPKAITTNIQTTSKFFRSFNVLYNNKEQSKIIFKTSEFYVDAFGNHTHIDQIDFSGEISEKRFGDMLPLDFEPK
;
A
#
# COMPACT_ATOMS: atom_id res chain seq x y z
N THR A 1 1.74 -19.97 -7.52
CA THR A 1 1.37 -20.93 -8.57
C THR A 1 0.56 -20.23 -9.66
N THR A 2 0.53 -20.79 -10.86
CA THR A 2 -0.32 -20.38 -11.98
C THR A 2 -1.20 -21.54 -12.39
N THR A 3 -2.31 -21.26 -13.08
CA THR A 3 -3.15 -22.29 -13.69
C THR A 3 -2.51 -22.83 -14.96
N ASP A 4 -2.83 -24.07 -15.31
CA ASP A 4 -2.59 -24.62 -16.64
C ASP A 4 -3.63 -24.13 -17.68
N ASN A 5 -3.56 -24.68 -18.90
CA ASN A 5 -4.46 -24.30 -19.99
C ASN A 5 -5.95 -24.71 -19.74
N ASP A 6 -6.18 -25.66 -18.87
CA ASP A 6 -7.52 -26.12 -18.47
C ASP A 6 -8.04 -25.39 -17.21
N GLY A 7 -7.24 -24.44 -16.69
CA GLY A 7 -7.56 -23.65 -15.49
C GLY A 7 -7.28 -24.39 -14.19
N LEU A 8 -6.61 -25.54 -14.22
CA LEU A 8 -6.28 -26.30 -13.02
C LEU A 8 -5.03 -25.71 -12.35
N PHE A 9 -5.02 -25.68 -11.01
CA PHE A 9 -3.86 -25.28 -10.22
C PHE A 9 -3.71 -26.16 -8.99
N GLU A 10 -2.46 -26.28 -8.54
CA GLU A 10 -2.11 -26.91 -7.27
C GLU A 10 -1.27 -25.93 -6.45
N LEU A 11 -1.70 -25.69 -5.21
CA LEU A 11 -0.96 -24.88 -4.25
C LEU A 11 -0.64 -25.74 -3.03
N LYS A 12 0.66 -26.10 -2.88
CA LYS A 12 1.15 -26.85 -1.71
C LYS A 12 1.52 -25.87 -0.61
N LEU A 13 0.80 -25.91 0.50
CA LEU A 13 1.08 -25.12 1.70
C LEU A 13 1.71 -26.04 2.75
N GLN A 14 2.85 -25.68 3.31
CA GLN A 14 3.50 -26.45 4.39
C GLN A 14 2.74 -26.37 5.73
N SER A 15 1.98 -25.33 5.92
CA SER A 15 0.96 -25.15 6.96
C SER A 15 -0.18 -24.36 6.34
N LEU A 16 -1.40 -24.44 6.89
CA LEU A 16 -2.46 -23.50 6.55
C LEU A 16 -2.16 -22.19 7.30
N PRO A 17 -1.39 -21.27 6.72
CA PRO A 17 -1.22 -19.98 7.34
C PRO A 17 -2.55 -19.25 7.24
N ASN A 18 -2.78 -18.34 8.16
CA ASN A 18 -3.90 -17.42 8.15
C ASN A 18 -3.77 -16.40 6.99
N ALA A 19 -3.21 -16.83 5.88
CA ALA A 19 -2.94 -16.00 4.71
C ALA A 19 -4.14 -15.99 3.78
N THR A 20 -4.51 -14.82 3.31
CA THR A 20 -5.53 -14.66 2.27
C THR A 20 -5.00 -15.21 0.96
N LEU A 21 -5.70 -16.15 0.35
CA LEU A 21 -5.44 -16.58 -1.02
C LEU A 21 -5.94 -15.50 -1.98
N VAL A 22 -5.04 -14.96 -2.78
CA VAL A 22 -5.36 -13.97 -3.81
C VAL A 22 -5.33 -14.65 -5.17
N ILE A 23 -6.42 -14.54 -5.91
CA ILE A 23 -6.55 -15.04 -7.27
C ILE A 23 -6.75 -13.84 -8.19
N SER A 24 -5.84 -13.68 -9.15
CA SER A 24 -5.88 -12.56 -10.09
C SER A 24 -5.55 -13.03 -11.49
N TYR A 25 -6.17 -12.39 -12.47
CA TYR A 25 -5.88 -12.56 -13.89
C TYR A 25 -6.10 -11.23 -14.62
N ILE A 26 -5.29 -10.96 -15.63
CA ILE A 26 -5.38 -9.71 -16.41
C ILE A 26 -6.78 -9.60 -17.04
N GLY A 27 -7.44 -8.46 -16.84
CA GLY A 27 -8.79 -8.20 -17.33
C GLY A 27 -9.93 -8.77 -16.48
N TYR A 28 -9.62 -9.32 -15.29
CA TYR A 28 -10.60 -9.83 -14.34
C TYR A 28 -10.46 -9.19 -12.96
N GLU A 29 -11.54 -9.19 -12.20
CA GLU A 29 -11.54 -8.76 -10.80
C GLU A 29 -10.77 -9.76 -9.94
N SER A 30 -9.85 -9.27 -9.09
CA SER A 30 -9.14 -10.13 -8.14
C SER A 30 -10.08 -10.64 -7.05
N ILE A 31 -9.98 -11.93 -6.72
CA ILE A 31 -10.74 -12.56 -5.63
C ILE A 31 -9.81 -12.80 -4.44
N TYR A 32 -10.29 -12.47 -3.25
CA TYR A 32 -9.58 -12.64 -1.98
C TYR A 32 -10.33 -13.66 -1.12
N LEU A 33 -9.69 -14.79 -0.80
CA LEU A 33 -10.27 -15.86 0.00
C LEU A 33 -9.49 -16.02 1.30
N ASN A 34 -10.18 -15.81 2.42
CA ASN A 34 -9.60 -15.95 3.76
C ASN A 34 -9.70 -17.37 4.31
N THR A 35 -10.51 -18.20 3.68
CA THR A 35 -10.66 -19.63 4.02
C THR A 35 -10.65 -20.43 2.73
N VAL A 36 -9.79 -21.43 2.65
CA VAL A 36 -9.68 -22.30 1.47
C VAL A 36 -10.08 -23.71 1.88
N GLN A 37 -11.11 -24.23 1.23
CA GLN A 37 -11.48 -25.66 1.30
C GLN A 37 -11.06 -26.31 -0.02
N SER A 38 -10.35 -27.42 0.03
CA SER A 38 -9.94 -28.15 -1.16
C SER A 38 -10.94 -29.31 -1.43
N PRO A 39 -11.33 -29.56 -2.69
CA PRO A 39 -11.06 -28.77 -3.89
C PRO A 39 -11.86 -27.46 -3.96
N ILE A 40 -11.33 -26.45 -4.65
CA ILE A 40 -11.97 -25.16 -4.83
C ILE A 40 -12.17 -24.85 -6.32
N GLU A 41 -13.36 -24.41 -6.70
CA GLU A 41 -13.65 -23.85 -8.02
C GLU A 41 -13.85 -22.33 -7.90
N ILE A 42 -13.12 -21.57 -8.72
CA ILE A 42 -13.12 -20.11 -8.67
C ILE A 42 -13.47 -19.57 -10.06
N LYS A 43 -14.53 -18.76 -10.12
CA LYS A 43 -14.95 -18.06 -11.35
C LYS A 43 -14.60 -16.59 -11.24
N LEU A 44 -13.62 -16.15 -11.98
CA LEU A 44 -13.27 -14.75 -12.08
C LEU A 44 -14.33 -14.00 -12.89
N LYS A 45 -14.68 -12.80 -12.43
CA LYS A 45 -15.55 -11.89 -13.18
C LYS A 45 -14.70 -10.99 -14.04
N PRO A 46 -15.05 -10.77 -15.33
CA PRO A 46 -14.36 -9.77 -16.13
C PRO A 46 -14.36 -8.42 -15.39
N SER A 47 -13.19 -7.81 -15.30
CA SER A 47 -13.10 -6.45 -14.80
C SER A 47 -13.78 -5.53 -15.83
N SER A 48 -14.81 -4.81 -15.40
CA SER A 48 -15.48 -3.80 -16.22
C SER A 48 -14.66 -2.51 -16.30
N ILE A 49 -13.32 -2.62 -16.27
CA ILE A 49 -12.47 -1.52 -16.73
C ILE A 49 -12.76 -1.39 -18.21
N VAL A 50 -13.78 -0.57 -18.51
CA VAL A 50 -13.95 -0.02 -19.85
C VAL A 50 -12.60 0.58 -20.21
N LEU A 51 -11.91 -0.02 -21.17
CA LEU A 51 -10.77 0.60 -21.83
C LEU A 51 -11.32 1.92 -22.35
N LYS A 52 -11.19 2.99 -21.56
CA LYS A 52 -11.47 4.33 -22.05
C LYS A 52 -10.59 4.48 -23.27
N GLU A 53 -11.21 4.83 -24.39
CA GLU A 53 -10.51 5.22 -25.59
C GLU A 53 -9.32 6.09 -25.18
N VAL A 54 -8.13 5.56 -25.29
CA VAL A 54 -6.91 6.30 -25.00
C VAL A 54 -6.74 7.24 -26.19
N ILE A 55 -7.32 8.42 -26.08
CA ILE A 55 -6.96 9.52 -26.97
C ILE A 55 -5.48 9.74 -26.68
N LEU A 56 -4.63 9.33 -27.61
CA LEU A 56 -3.18 9.51 -27.56
C LEU A 56 -2.89 11.01 -27.73
N GLU A 57 -3.13 11.78 -26.67
CA GLU A 57 -2.58 13.11 -26.60
C GLU A 57 -1.04 12.99 -26.54
N PRO A 58 -0.30 13.81 -27.30
CA PRO A 58 1.15 13.81 -27.19
C PRO A 58 1.56 14.07 -25.75
N ILE A 59 2.29 13.14 -25.17
CA ILE A 59 2.79 13.28 -23.79
C ILE A 59 3.77 14.46 -23.76
N PRO A 60 3.51 15.51 -22.93
CA PRO A 60 4.32 16.74 -22.96
C PRO A 60 5.66 16.62 -22.22
N PHE A 61 5.99 15.45 -21.71
CA PHE A 61 7.16 15.16 -20.91
C PHE A 61 7.99 14.05 -21.54
N SER A 62 9.31 14.14 -21.38
CA SER A 62 10.20 13.08 -21.85
C SER A 62 10.07 11.83 -20.97
N ARG A 63 10.37 10.64 -21.55
CA ARG A 63 10.43 9.39 -20.80
C ARG A 63 11.34 9.50 -19.56
N LYS A 64 12.49 10.18 -19.70
CA LYS A 64 13.45 10.38 -18.61
C LYS A 64 12.83 11.14 -17.42
N GLU A 65 12.05 12.17 -17.68
CA GLU A 65 11.36 12.94 -16.63
C GLU A 65 10.28 12.10 -15.96
N MET A 66 9.46 11.39 -16.74
CA MET A 66 8.40 10.54 -16.20
C MET A 66 8.96 9.38 -15.37
N LEU A 67 10.05 8.76 -15.83
CA LEU A 67 10.73 7.70 -15.09
C LEU A 67 11.36 8.20 -13.78
N ALA A 68 11.89 9.42 -13.77
CA ALA A 68 12.37 10.04 -12.54
C ALA A 68 11.24 10.22 -11.50
N VAL A 69 10.06 10.69 -11.95
CA VAL A 69 8.86 10.76 -11.11
C VAL A 69 8.43 9.38 -10.62
N PHE A 70 8.42 8.39 -11.52
CA PHE A 70 8.06 7.03 -11.13
C PHE A 70 8.98 6.49 -10.04
N ARG A 71 10.30 6.58 -10.22
CA ARG A 71 11.26 6.15 -9.19
C ARG A 71 11.02 6.85 -7.87
N GLU A 72 10.83 8.15 -7.87
CA GLU A 72 10.61 8.92 -6.65
C GLU A 72 9.28 8.58 -5.98
N GLN A 73 8.20 8.54 -6.75
CA GLN A 73 6.86 8.34 -6.21
C GLN A 73 6.52 6.87 -5.96
N PHE A 74 7.22 5.94 -6.56
CA PHE A 74 7.08 4.51 -6.33
C PHE A 74 8.07 4.00 -5.29
N LEU A 75 9.37 4.15 -5.53
CA LEU A 75 10.41 3.65 -4.62
C LEU A 75 10.54 4.47 -3.34
N GLY A 76 10.30 5.77 -3.42
CA GLY A 76 10.45 6.70 -2.30
C GLY A 76 11.80 7.40 -2.23
N ARG A 77 11.91 8.35 -1.28
CA ARG A 77 13.09 9.20 -1.07
C ARG A 77 13.92 8.81 0.15
N THR A 78 13.47 7.83 0.90
CA THR A 78 14.16 7.27 2.06
C THR A 78 15.48 6.60 1.67
N LYS A 79 16.22 6.10 2.66
CA LYS A 79 17.39 5.25 2.38
C LYS A 79 16.99 3.98 1.63
N GLY A 80 15.86 3.37 1.99
CA GLY A 80 15.32 2.20 1.28
C GLY A 80 15.08 2.49 -0.19
N GLY A 81 14.30 3.55 -0.50
CA GLY A 81 13.98 3.92 -1.87
C GLY A 81 15.20 4.29 -2.71
N LYS A 82 16.15 5.07 -2.15
CA LYS A 82 17.38 5.49 -2.84
C LYS A 82 18.35 4.34 -3.16
N ASN A 83 18.26 3.23 -2.44
CA ASN A 83 19.08 2.04 -2.67
C ASN A 83 18.37 0.95 -3.48
N CYS A 84 17.20 1.26 -4.04
CA CYS A 84 16.52 0.41 -5.00
C CYS A 84 17.01 0.68 -6.42
N VAL A 85 17.10 -0.39 -7.20
CA VAL A 85 17.38 -0.36 -8.64
C VAL A 85 16.30 -1.18 -9.34
N ILE A 86 15.60 -0.58 -10.29
CA ILE A 86 14.69 -1.29 -11.18
C ILE A 86 15.54 -1.90 -12.29
N LEU A 87 15.51 -3.22 -12.44
CA LEU A 87 16.40 -3.92 -13.36
C LEU A 87 15.89 -3.91 -14.82
N ASN A 88 14.59 -3.74 -15.02
CA ASN A 88 13.92 -3.74 -16.33
C ASN A 88 13.02 -2.50 -16.51
N GLU A 89 13.57 -1.31 -16.37
CA GLU A 89 12.82 -0.06 -16.49
C GLU A 89 12.12 0.12 -17.84
N ASP A 90 12.63 -0.53 -18.89
CA ASP A 90 12.03 -0.45 -20.22
C ASP A 90 10.63 -1.08 -20.30
N ALA A 91 10.30 -1.99 -19.40
CA ALA A 91 8.97 -2.57 -19.25
C ALA A 91 7.92 -1.55 -18.80
N ILE A 92 8.33 -0.44 -18.16
CA ILE A 92 7.41 0.56 -17.63
C ILE A 92 6.97 1.49 -18.75
N GLN A 93 5.67 1.59 -18.96
CA GLN A 93 5.03 2.49 -19.90
C GLN A 93 4.33 3.62 -19.15
N PHE A 94 4.17 4.77 -19.82
CA PHE A 94 3.58 5.95 -19.22
C PHE A 94 2.43 6.49 -20.07
N SER A 95 1.45 7.06 -19.41
CA SER A 95 0.41 7.89 -20.03
C SER A 95 0.24 9.18 -19.22
N TYR A 96 -0.20 10.25 -19.90
CA TYR A 96 -0.48 11.51 -19.25
C TYR A 96 -1.85 12.02 -19.66
N GLU A 97 -2.71 12.23 -18.69
CA GLU A 97 -4.05 12.79 -18.87
C GLU A 97 -4.02 14.30 -18.61
N SER A 98 -4.03 15.11 -19.67
CA SER A 98 -3.90 16.58 -19.59
C SER A 98 -5.06 17.24 -18.83
N LYS A 99 -6.26 16.66 -18.90
CA LYS A 99 -7.47 17.22 -18.25
C LYS A 99 -7.37 17.20 -16.73
N ASN A 100 -6.79 16.16 -16.15
CA ASN A 100 -6.68 15.96 -14.70
C ASN A 100 -5.25 16.15 -14.19
N PHE A 101 -4.30 16.48 -15.07
CA PHE A 101 -2.88 16.58 -14.76
C PHE A 101 -2.34 15.31 -14.08
N LYS A 102 -2.75 14.15 -14.64
CA LYS A 102 -2.44 12.81 -14.10
C LYS A 102 -1.38 12.14 -14.95
N LEU A 103 -0.23 11.84 -14.33
CA LEU A 103 0.75 10.90 -14.85
C LEU A 103 0.39 9.50 -14.35
N ALA A 104 0.26 8.53 -15.23
CA ALA A 104 0.09 7.13 -14.87
C ALA A 104 1.22 6.28 -15.44
N ALA A 105 1.54 5.18 -14.76
CA ALA A 105 2.47 4.17 -15.25
C ALA A 105 1.81 2.79 -15.20
N PHE A 106 2.17 1.94 -16.15
CA PHE A 106 1.72 0.56 -16.26
C PHE A 106 2.82 -0.31 -16.86
N SER A 107 2.73 -1.61 -16.67
CA SER A 107 3.65 -2.58 -17.23
C SER A 107 2.88 -3.87 -17.53
N ASP A 108 3.11 -4.44 -18.72
CA ASP A 108 2.57 -5.75 -19.09
C ASP A 108 3.45 -6.90 -18.58
N GLU A 109 4.65 -6.58 -18.09
CA GLU A 109 5.62 -7.50 -17.52
C GLU A 109 5.84 -7.21 -16.05
N LYS A 110 6.29 -8.21 -15.30
CA LYS A 110 6.72 -7.99 -13.91
C LYS A 110 7.93 -7.05 -13.86
N ILE A 111 7.84 -6.06 -13.01
CA ILE A 111 8.96 -5.17 -12.72
C ILE A 111 9.85 -5.86 -11.69
N THR A 112 11.15 -5.94 -11.94
CA THR A 112 12.12 -6.51 -11.00
C THR A 112 12.88 -5.37 -10.30
N VAL A 113 12.75 -5.31 -8.98
CA VAL A 113 13.43 -4.33 -8.14
C VAL A 113 14.48 -5.02 -7.27
N ARG A 114 15.73 -4.59 -7.37
CA ARG A 114 16.78 -4.95 -6.43
C ARG A 114 16.84 -3.87 -5.33
N ASN A 115 16.59 -4.27 -4.09
CA ASN A 115 16.69 -3.42 -2.93
C ASN A 115 17.95 -3.75 -2.13
N ASN A 116 19.02 -2.95 -2.34
CA ASN A 116 20.31 -3.16 -1.70
C ASN A 116 20.33 -2.72 -0.22
N TYR A 117 19.32 -1.97 0.23
CA TYR A 117 19.19 -1.56 1.64
C TYR A 117 18.57 -2.66 2.51
N LEU A 118 17.54 -3.32 1.98
CA LEU A 118 16.81 -4.38 2.70
C LEU A 118 17.30 -5.80 2.37
N GLY A 119 18.13 -5.96 1.34
CA GLY A 119 18.66 -7.26 0.92
C GLY A 119 17.60 -8.12 0.20
N TYR A 120 16.79 -7.52 -0.67
CA TYR A 120 15.77 -8.24 -1.43
C TYR A 120 15.86 -8.02 -2.94
N ILE A 121 15.56 -9.08 -3.69
CA ILE A 121 15.09 -9.00 -5.08
C ILE A 121 13.57 -9.15 -5.03
N ILE A 122 12.84 -8.20 -5.62
CA ILE A 122 11.38 -8.14 -5.53
C ILE A 122 10.80 -8.16 -6.94
N GLU A 123 9.98 -9.17 -7.22
CA GLU A 123 9.15 -9.20 -8.43
C GLU A 123 7.82 -8.51 -8.14
N VAL A 124 7.43 -7.59 -9.01
CA VAL A 124 6.31 -6.69 -8.81
C VAL A 124 5.38 -6.74 -10.00
N ASP A 125 4.14 -7.10 -9.77
CA ASP A 125 3.04 -6.82 -10.70
C ASP A 125 2.46 -5.45 -10.35
N LEU A 126 2.61 -4.48 -11.24
CA LEU A 126 2.09 -3.12 -11.06
C LEU A 126 0.59 -3.09 -11.41
N VAL A 127 -0.26 -3.11 -10.37
CA VAL A 127 -1.72 -3.12 -10.54
C VAL A 127 -2.23 -1.73 -10.90
N ASP A 128 -1.72 -0.70 -10.24
CA ASP A 128 -2.05 0.70 -10.54
C ASP A 128 -0.91 1.62 -10.07
N PHE A 129 -0.69 2.69 -10.80
CA PHE A 129 0.21 3.77 -10.40
C PHE A 129 -0.24 5.07 -11.05
N TYR A 130 -0.41 6.10 -10.22
CA TYR A 130 -0.59 7.44 -10.74
C TYR A 130 -0.07 8.53 -9.80
N VAL A 131 0.22 9.67 -10.41
CA VAL A 131 0.60 10.90 -9.73
C VAL A 131 -0.29 12.03 -10.24
N LEU A 132 -0.87 12.79 -9.31
CA LEU A 132 -1.77 13.91 -9.59
C LEU A 132 -1.08 15.23 -9.27
N TYR A 133 -1.25 16.20 -10.16
CA TYR A 133 -0.72 17.54 -9.99
C TYR A 133 -1.84 18.60 -9.99
N ASN A 134 -1.54 19.80 -9.51
CA ASN A 134 -2.46 20.95 -9.54
C ASN A 134 -2.42 21.72 -10.86
N LYS A 135 -1.44 21.45 -11.70
CA LYS A 135 -1.27 22.01 -13.05
C LYS A 135 -0.44 21.09 -13.93
N ARG A 136 -0.28 21.43 -15.21
CA ARG A 136 0.57 20.67 -16.16
C ARG A 136 2.05 20.81 -15.83
N THR A 137 2.56 19.90 -15.01
CA THR A 137 3.96 19.86 -14.55
C THR A 137 4.26 18.47 -13.97
N LEU A 138 5.56 18.18 -13.76
CA LEU A 138 6.03 17.03 -12.97
C LEU A 138 6.79 17.48 -11.71
N SER A 139 6.71 18.77 -11.34
CA SER A 139 7.37 19.29 -10.14
C SER A 139 6.60 18.92 -8.87
N ASN A 140 7.33 18.47 -7.85
CA ASN A 140 6.80 18.15 -6.54
C ASN A 140 6.11 19.32 -5.83
N ASP A 141 6.47 20.58 -6.17
CA ASP A 141 5.82 21.79 -5.61
C ASP A 141 4.33 21.84 -5.93
N TYR A 142 3.91 21.14 -6.97
CA TYR A 142 2.51 21.08 -7.42
C TYR A 142 1.90 19.68 -7.28
N LEU A 143 2.59 18.79 -6.56
CA LEU A 143 2.08 17.45 -6.26
C LEU A 143 0.82 17.55 -5.40
N ARG A 144 -0.27 16.96 -5.89
CA ARG A 144 -1.53 16.81 -5.14
C ARG A 144 -1.61 15.49 -4.39
N GLY A 145 -1.03 14.45 -4.94
CA GLY A 145 -0.98 13.12 -4.36
C GLY A 145 -0.47 12.08 -5.35
N SER A 146 -0.08 10.96 -4.84
CA SER A 146 0.32 9.80 -5.63
C SER A 146 -0.23 8.53 -5.01
N TYR A 147 -0.45 7.54 -5.85
CA TYR A 147 -0.98 6.24 -5.47
C TYR A 147 -0.25 5.14 -6.21
N PHE A 148 -0.07 4.01 -5.57
CA PHE A 148 0.31 2.77 -6.23
C PHE A 148 -0.34 1.57 -5.54
N ALA A 149 -0.64 0.55 -6.33
CA ALA A 149 -1.06 -0.76 -5.89
C ALA A 149 -0.24 -1.82 -6.62
N VAL A 150 0.24 -2.80 -5.88
CA VAL A 150 1.10 -3.86 -6.41
C VAL A 150 0.77 -5.20 -5.77
N THR A 151 1.07 -6.28 -6.51
CA THR A 151 1.39 -7.57 -5.91
C THR A 151 2.89 -7.76 -5.96
N SER A 152 3.50 -8.26 -4.90
CA SER A 152 4.95 -8.36 -4.80
C SER A 152 5.39 -9.71 -4.24
N PHE A 153 6.49 -10.23 -4.80
CA PHE A 153 7.13 -11.44 -4.33
C PHE A 153 8.58 -11.14 -3.96
N PHE A 154 8.93 -11.38 -2.69
CA PHE A 154 10.24 -11.08 -2.13
C PHE A 154 11.13 -12.33 -2.13
N ARG A 155 12.38 -12.16 -2.60
CA ARG A 155 13.44 -13.14 -2.43
C ARG A 155 14.64 -12.46 -1.78
N GLU A 156 15.25 -13.10 -0.79
CA GLU A 156 16.48 -12.58 -0.20
C GLU A 156 17.64 -12.62 -1.20
N ILE A 157 18.51 -11.62 -1.13
CA ILE A 157 19.78 -11.63 -1.87
C ILE A 157 20.71 -12.63 -1.17
N GLU A 158 21.41 -13.44 -1.96
CA GLU A 158 22.31 -14.49 -1.43
C GLU A 158 23.49 -13.93 -0.63
N GLU A 159 23.89 -12.70 -0.91
CA GLU A 159 24.94 -12.00 -0.16
C GLU A 159 24.43 -11.64 1.24
N ILE A 160 25.05 -12.24 2.27
CA ILE A 160 24.68 -11.97 3.65
C ILE A 160 25.35 -10.68 4.12
N ASP A 161 24.56 -9.62 4.29
CA ASP A 161 24.98 -8.39 4.95
C ASP A 161 24.29 -8.27 6.31
N LYS A 162 25.08 -8.19 7.37
CA LYS A 162 24.60 -8.02 8.76
C LYS A 162 23.77 -6.75 8.97
N SER A 163 23.84 -5.80 8.04
CA SER A 163 23.05 -4.55 8.11
C SER A 163 21.59 -4.74 7.72
N TYR A 164 21.25 -5.79 6.96
CA TYR A 164 19.90 -5.99 6.42
C TYR A 164 18.84 -6.07 7.52
N ASP A 165 19.08 -6.84 8.58
CA ASP A 165 18.10 -6.98 9.68
C ASP A 165 17.86 -5.63 10.39
N LYS A 166 18.92 -4.87 10.65
CA LYS A 166 18.82 -3.52 11.22
C LYS A 166 18.06 -2.57 10.31
N ASN A 167 18.30 -2.65 9.00
CA ASN A 167 17.65 -1.83 8.01
C ASN A 167 16.16 -2.19 7.87
N ARG A 168 15.82 -3.48 7.87
CA ARG A 168 14.44 -3.99 7.88
C ARG A 168 13.67 -3.48 9.10
N ILE A 169 14.26 -3.57 10.29
CA ILE A 169 13.68 -3.00 11.52
C ILE A 169 13.48 -1.48 11.37
N SER A 170 14.47 -0.75 10.82
CA SER A 170 14.36 0.70 10.60
C SER A 170 13.23 1.07 9.62
N SER A 171 13.03 0.28 8.56
CA SER A 171 11.93 0.48 7.61
C SER A 171 10.57 0.13 8.22
N TYR A 172 10.51 -0.88 9.08
CA TYR A 172 9.30 -1.25 9.81
C TYR A 172 8.86 -0.18 10.80
N LEU A 173 9.78 0.29 11.65
CA LEU A 173 9.49 1.26 12.70
C LEU A 173 8.96 2.59 12.12
N GLY A 174 7.82 3.07 12.61
CA GLY A 174 7.14 4.27 12.12
C GLY A 174 6.39 4.07 10.78
N SER A 175 6.32 2.86 10.22
CA SER A 175 5.52 2.56 9.03
C SER A 175 4.04 2.40 9.35
N PHE A 176 3.18 2.38 8.31
CA PHE A 176 1.76 2.06 8.47
C PHE A 176 1.55 0.64 9.06
N LYS A 177 2.39 -0.33 8.66
CA LYS A 177 2.36 -1.69 9.19
C LYS A 177 2.61 -1.70 10.70
N HIS A 178 3.61 -0.95 11.17
CA HIS A 178 3.87 -0.76 12.60
C HIS A 178 2.71 -0.06 13.31
N PHE A 179 2.13 0.97 12.70
CA PHE A 179 0.97 1.67 13.25
C PHE A 179 -0.23 0.73 13.47
N PHE A 180 -0.60 -0.04 12.45
CA PHE A 180 -1.73 -0.96 12.59
C PHE A 180 -1.44 -2.14 13.52
N LYS A 181 -0.20 -2.62 13.57
CA LYS A 181 0.22 -3.60 14.58
C LYS A 181 0.02 -3.05 15.99
N ASN A 182 0.47 -1.82 16.25
CA ASN A 182 0.28 -1.16 17.53
C ASN A 182 -1.20 -0.89 17.87
N LEU A 183 -2.01 -0.55 16.86
CA LEU A 183 -3.44 -0.36 17.02
C LEU A 183 -4.11 -1.64 17.53
N ILE A 184 -3.87 -2.79 16.91
CA ILE A 184 -4.48 -4.07 17.30
C ILE A 184 -3.92 -4.61 18.63
N GLU A 185 -2.66 -4.32 18.94
CA GLU A 185 -2.02 -4.69 20.20
C GLU A 185 -2.25 -3.66 21.31
N LYS A 186 -2.90 -2.54 21.01
CA LYS A 186 -3.17 -1.43 21.93
C LYS A 186 -1.89 -0.84 22.53
N LYS A 187 -0.80 -0.81 21.76
CA LYS A 187 0.50 -0.27 22.17
C LYS A 187 0.58 1.21 21.78
N TRP A 188 0.50 2.07 22.79
CA TRP A 188 0.53 3.53 22.60
C TRP A 188 1.52 4.17 23.58
N GLY A 189 2.15 5.27 23.18
CA GLY A 189 3.02 6.02 24.07
C GLY A 189 4.13 6.80 23.36
N LYS A 190 4.97 7.49 24.15
CA LYS A 190 6.01 8.41 23.63
C LYS A 190 7.08 7.73 22.76
N LYS A 191 7.38 6.46 22.99
CA LYS A 191 8.33 5.67 22.17
C LYS A 191 7.65 4.93 21.02
N GLU A 192 6.33 4.94 21.01
CA GLU A 192 5.46 4.33 20.02
C GLU A 192 4.71 5.43 19.26
N PHE A 193 3.42 5.24 19.05
CA PHE A 193 2.55 6.24 18.46
C PHE A 193 1.71 6.97 19.52
N ILE A 194 1.56 8.27 19.36
CA ILE A 194 0.58 9.09 20.06
C ILE A 194 -0.45 9.54 19.04
N LEU A 195 -1.73 9.29 19.32
CA LEU A 195 -2.84 9.70 18.49
C LEU A 195 -3.37 11.07 18.93
N PHE A 196 -3.73 11.93 17.96
CA PHE A 196 -4.34 13.23 18.21
C PHE A 196 -5.65 13.37 17.42
N ASP A 197 -6.71 13.79 18.09
CA ASP A 197 -7.91 14.29 17.43
C ASP A 197 -7.82 15.83 17.34
N GLY A 198 -7.58 16.32 16.13
CA GLY A 198 -7.17 17.71 15.93
C GLY A 198 -5.80 17.98 16.55
N SER A 199 -5.76 18.88 17.54
CA SER A 199 -4.53 19.26 18.26
C SER A 199 -4.37 18.60 19.63
N PHE A 200 -5.31 17.78 20.06
CA PHE A 200 -5.31 17.19 21.41
C PHE A 200 -4.96 15.70 21.34
N ALA A 201 -4.01 15.30 22.16
CA ALA A 201 -3.71 13.87 22.35
C ALA A 201 -4.96 13.14 22.89
N THR A 202 -5.21 11.96 22.36
CA THR A 202 -6.42 11.20 22.67
C THR A 202 -6.14 9.72 22.84
N ASP A 203 -6.98 9.02 23.60
CA ASP A 203 -6.93 7.58 23.71
C ASP A 203 -7.54 6.93 22.45
N ALA A 204 -6.80 6.06 21.79
CA ALA A 204 -7.26 5.36 20.60
C ALA A 204 -8.52 4.50 20.85
N ASN A 205 -8.70 3.96 22.06
CA ASN A 205 -9.89 3.17 22.42
C ASN A 205 -11.19 3.99 22.34
N LEU A 206 -11.11 5.32 22.42
CA LEU A 206 -12.28 6.19 22.24
C LEU A 206 -12.73 6.24 20.79
N HIS A 207 -11.85 5.93 19.84
CA HIS A 207 -12.06 6.14 18.40
C HIS A 207 -12.13 4.86 17.60
N PHE A 208 -11.58 3.76 18.12
CA PHE A 208 -11.56 2.47 17.46
C PHE A 208 -12.21 1.39 18.32
N GLU A 209 -13.05 0.58 17.69
CA GLU A 209 -13.54 -0.68 18.26
C GLU A 209 -12.85 -1.82 17.54
N ILE A 210 -12.29 -2.75 18.31
CA ILE A 210 -11.49 -3.86 17.79
C ILE A 210 -12.15 -5.16 18.22
N SER A 211 -12.48 -6.02 17.27
CA SER A 211 -13.05 -7.36 17.51
C SER A 211 -12.33 -8.41 16.69
N ASP A 212 -12.31 -9.63 17.22
CA ASP A 212 -11.76 -10.79 16.51
C ASP A 212 -12.75 -11.30 15.46
N VAL A 213 -12.27 -11.46 14.24
CA VAL A 213 -13.04 -12.09 13.14
C VAL A 213 -12.10 -13.05 12.41
N ASN A 214 -12.32 -14.34 12.61
CA ASN A 214 -11.40 -15.37 12.11
C ASN A 214 -9.96 -15.11 12.59
N ASN A 215 -9.03 -14.98 11.64
CA ASN A 215 -7.61 -14.76 11.91
C ASN A 215 -7.19 -13.28 11.76
N MET A 216 -8.15 -12.37 11.70
CA MET A 216 -7.94 -10.92 11.55
C MET A 216 -8.65 -10.17 12.68
N LYS A 217 -8.27 -8.93 12.85
CA LYS A 217 -8.99 -7.97 13.69
C LYS A 217 -9.87 -7.09 12.81
N LEU A 218 -11.17 -7.06 13.07
CA LEU A 218 -12.07 -6.05 12.51
C LEU A 218 -11.92 -4.77 13.33
N ILE A 219 -11.56 -3.70 12.65
CA ILE A 219 -11.45 -2.35 13.22
C ILE A 219 -12.64 -1.53 12.75
N LYS A 220 -13.45 -1.05 13.68
CA LYS A 220 -14.49 -0.04 13.39
C LYS A 220 -14.03 1.32 13.86
N VAL A 221 -14.06 2.27 12.93
CA VAL A 221 -13.69 3.66 13.19
C VAL A 221 -14.95 4.43 13.62
N LYS A 222 -14.97 4.93 14.85
CA LYS A 222 -16.12 5.69 15.36
C LYS A 222 -16.26 7.04 14.64
N PRO A 223 -17.44 7.42 14.20
CA PRO A 223 -17.67 8.73 13.59
C PRO A 223 -17.38 9.85 14.59
N LYS A 224 -17.01 11.03 14.08
CA LYS A 224 -16.97 12.23 14.91
C LYS A 224 -18.41 12.65 15.21
N ALA A 225 -18.75 12.89 16.49
CA ALA A 225 -20.04 13.44 16.84
C ALA A 225 -20.21 14.81 16.16
N ILE A 226 -21.11 14.90 15.17
CA ILE A 226 -21.43 16.15 14.50
C ILE A 226 -22.67 16.71 15.18
N THR A 227 -22.53 17.85 15.85
CA THR A 227 -23.62 18.62 16.45
C THR A 227 -24.28 19.50 15.39
N THR A 228 -24.74 18.94 14.26
CA THR A 228 -25.47 19.71 13.26
C THR A 228 -26.62 18.92 12.64
N ASN A 229 -27.80 19.53 12.61
CA ASN A 229 -29.08 19.04 12.08
C ASN A 229 -29.13 18.99 10.52
N ILE A 230 -28.03 18.67 9.84
CA ILE A 230 -28.06 18.60 8.38
C ILE A 230 -27.86 17.13 8.00
N GLN A 231 -28.94 16.51 7.50
CA GLN A 231 -28.88 15.23 6.79
C GLN A 231 -28.12 15.43 5.47
N THR A 232 -26.79 15.32 5.53
CA THR A 232 -25.99 15.15 4.35
C THR A 232 -25.63 13.67 4.25
N THR A 233 -25.85 13.08 3.09
CA THR A 233 -25.32 11.77 2.67
C THR A 233 -23.79 11.88 2.56
N SER A 234 -23.11 12.17 3.67
CA SER A 234 -21.67 12.33 3.71
C SER A 234 -21.00 10.94 3.68
N LYS A 235 -20.15 10.73 2.70
CA LYS A 235 -19.16 9.65 2.74
C LYS A 235 -18.47 9.68 4.10
N PHE A 236 -18.26 8.52 4.72
CA PHE A 236 -17.54 8.44 5.98
C PHE A 236 -16.17 9.11 5.86
N PHE A 237 -15.81 9.88 6.84
CA PHE A 237 -14.54 10.59 6.90
C PHE A 237 -14.11 10.79 8.35
N ARG A 238 -12.92 10.28 8.69
CA ARG A 238 -12.30 10.49 9.99
C ARG A 238 -10.80 10.67 9.81
N SER A 239 -10.20 11.64 10.47
CA SER A 239 -8.75 11.83 10.38
C SER A 239 -8.13 12.03 11.75
N PHE A 240 -6.90 11.54 11.89
CA PHE A 240 -6.08 11.68 13.08
C PHE A 240 -4.69 12.17 12.70
N ASN A 241 -4.14 13.07 13.49
CA ASN A 241 -2.71 13.31 13.48
C ASN A 241 -2.03 12.26 14.35
N VAL A 242 -0.84 11.84 13.96
CA VAL A 242 -0.09 10.78 14.60
C VAL A 242 1.34 11.26 14.81
N LEU A 243 1.88 11.05 16.00
CA LEU A 243 3.27 11.35 16.33
C LEU A 243 3.97 10.05 16.72
N TYR A 244 4.94 9.61 15.92
CA TYR A 244 5.74 8.43 16.20
C TYR A 244 7.05 8.84 16.90
N ASN A 245 7.43 8.07 17.93
CA ASN A 245 8.67 8.26 18.70
C ASN A 245 8.90 9.73 19.13
N ASN A 246 7.83 10.42 19.48
CA ASN A 246 7.82 11.84 19.88
C ASN A 246 8.49 12.81 18.90
N LYS A 247 8.60 12.43 17.60
CA LYS A 247 9.34 13.18 16.58
C LYS A 247 8.67 13.20 15.21
N GLU A 248 8.29 12.05 14.69
CA GLU A 248 7.82 11.90 13.31
C GLU A 248 6.32 12.16 13.23
N GLN A 249 5.96 13.23 12.53
CA GLN A 249 4.57 13.67 12.40
C GLN A 249 3.93 13.12 11.14
N SER A 250 2.73 12.60 11.30
CA SER A 250 1.95 12.03 10.20
C SER A 250 0.46 12.33 10.38
N LYS A 251 -0.30 12.10 9.33
CA LYS A 251 -1.76 12.14 9.37
C LYS A 251 -2.32 10.93 8.67
N ILE A 252 -3.33 10.30 9.27
CA ILE A 252 -4.05 9.17 8.71
C ILE A 252 -5.50 9.59 8.52
N ILE A 253 -6.05 9.29 7.33
CA ILE A 253 -7.40 9.65 6.94
C ILE A 253 -8.16 8.38 6.58
N PHE A 254 -9.18 8.07 7.34
CA PHE A 254 -10.08 6.94 7.10
C PHE A 254 -11.29 7.42 6.29
N LYS A 255 -11.50 6.87 5.12
CA LYS A 255 -12.66 7.06 4.23
C LYS A 255 -13.64 5.89 4.34
N THR A 256 -13.29 4.87 5.12
CA THR A 256 -14.12 3.72 5.48
C THR A 256 -14.42 3.72 6.97
N SER A 257 -15.60 3.23 7.34
CA SER A 257 -16.00 3.06 8.74
C SER A 257 -15.47 1.76 9.35
N GLU A 258 -15.00 0.82 8.53
CA GLU A 258 -14.45 -0.45 9.00
C GLU A 258 -13.42 -1.01 8.03
N PHE A 259 -12.48 -1.77 8.55
CA PHE A 259 -11.45 -2.47 7.80
C PHE A 259 -10.86 -3.61 8.65
N TYR A 260 -10.10 -4.49 8.03
CA TYR A 260 -9.45 -5.61 8.73
C TYR A 260 -7.95 -5.40 8.82
N VAL A 261 -7.36 -5.91 9.90
CA VAL A 261 -5.91 -5.93 10.14
C VAL A 261 -5.50 -7.33 10.54
N ASP A 262 -4.45 -7.88 9.91
CA ASP A 262 -3.88 -9.18 10.28
C ASP A 262 -2.91 -9.08 11.46
N ALA A 263 -2.39 -10.24 11.89
CA ALA A 263 -1.45 -10.32 13.01
C ALA A 263 -0.13 -9.57 12.77
N PHE A 264 0.22 -9.27 11.51
CA PHE A 264 1.44 -8.59 11.12
C PHE A 264 1.27 -7.08 10.91
N GLY A 265 0.04 -6.54 11.00
CA GLY A 265 -0.28 -5.13 10.77
C GLY A 265 -0.58 -4.78 9.31
N ASN A 266 -0.78 -5.78 8.44
CA ASN A 266 -1.30 -5.50 7.10
C ASN A 266 -2.80 -5.23 7.18
N HIS A 267 -3.28 -4.27 6.38
CA HIS A 267 -4.68 -3.84 6.42
C HIS A 267 -5.37 -3.98 5.07
N THR A 268 -6.69 -4.11 5.11
CA THR A 268 -7.55 -4.06 3.92
C THR A 268 -7.98 -2.62 3.60
N HIS A 269 -8.75 -2.41 2.52
CA HIS A 269 -9.26 -1.10 2.10
C HIS A 269 -8.14 -0.07 1.86
N ILE A 270 -7.07 -0.50 1.18
CA ILE A 270 -5.87 0.29 0.93
C ILE A 270 -6.15 1.59 0.16
N ASP A 271 -7.20 1.65 -0.65
CA ASP A 271 -7.69 2.81 -1.42
C ASP A 271 -8.55 3.77 -0.57
N GLN A 272 -8.94 3.36 0.63
CA GLN A 272 -9.82 4.11 1.53
C GLN A 272 -9.13 4.61 2.80
N ILE A 273 -7.82 4.38 2.92
CA ILE A 273 -7.02 4.87 4.04
C ILE A 273 -5.84 5.64 3.46
N ASP A 274 -5.85 6.97 3.61
CA ASP A 274 -4.77 7.82 3.13
C ASP A 274 -3.77 8.11 4.23
N PHE A 275 -2.52 8.23 3.86
CA PHE A 275 -1.42 8.60 4.73
C PHE A 275 -0.73 9.86 4.21
N SER A 276 -0.27 10.72 5.12
CA SER A 276 0.59 11.85 4.79
C SER A 276 1.59 12.13 5.92
N GLY A 277 2.61 12.93 5.63
CA GLY A 277 3.74 13.16 6.54
C GLY A 277 4.73 11.99 6.51
N GLU A 278 5.50 11.80 7.58
CA GLU A 278 6.64 10.87 7.65
C GLU A 278 6.25 9.41 7.31
N ILE A 279 5.07 8.94 7.75
CA ILE A 279 4.58 7.59 7.45
C ILE A 279 4.43 7.35 5.94
N SER A 280 4.09 8.40 5.17
CA SER A 280 3.91 8.32 3.72
C SER A 280 5.22 8.39 2.93
N GLU A 281 6.33 8.76 3.56
CA GLU A 281 7.65 8.74 2.94
C GLU A 281 8.19 7.30 2.80
N LYS A 282 7.70 6.37 3.62
CA LYS A 282 8.03 4.94 3.55
C LYS A 282 7.21 4.29 2.44
N ARG A 283 7.78 4.32 1.24
CA ARG A 283 7.16 3.79 0.01
C ARG A 283 7.68 2.38 -0.30
N PHE A 284 7.56 1.95 -1.55
CA PHE A 284 7.95 0.60 -1.98
C PHE A 284 9.37 0.20 -1.54
N GLY A 285 10.32 1.13 -1.56
CA GLY A 285 11.69 0.88 -1.11
C GLY A 285 11.84 0.54 0.38
N ASP A 286 10.82 0.83 1.19
CA ASP A 286 10.75 0.43 2.60
C ASP A 286 9.76 -0.71 2.86
N MET A 287 9.11 -1.22 1.80
CA MET A 287 8.17 -2.33 1.98
C MET A 287 8.90 -3.61 2.37
N LEU A 288 8.27 -4.34 3.26
CA LEU A 288 8.72 -5.61 3.80
C LEU A 288 7.72 -6.71 3.43
N PRO A 289 8.14 -7.98 3.43
CA PRO A 289 7.22 -9.10 3.27
C PRO A 289 6.02 -8.99 4.20
N LEU A 290 4.86 -9.52 3.78
CA LEU A 290 3.63 -9.42 4.56
C LEU A 290 3.74 -10.07 5.94
N ASP A 291 4.53 -11.13 6.05
CA ASP A 291 4.80 -11.89 7.27
C ASP A 291 6.02 -11.40 8.07
N PHE A 292 6.61 -10.25 7.68
CA PHE A 292 7.74 -9.69 8.42
C PHE A 292 7.36 -9.29 9.84
N GLU A 293 8.14 -9.77 10.81
CA GLU A 293 8.11 -9.33 12.22
C GLU A 293 9.52 -8.92 12.66
N PRO A 294 9.66 -7.77 13.33
CA PRO A 294 10.95 -7.38 13.91
C PRO A 294 11.31 -8.35 15.03
N LYS A 295 12.54 -8.88 14.96
CA LYS A 295 13.12 -9.77 16.00
C LYS A 295 13.86 -8.96 17.04
#